data_124ccdebf76f458409a35cd90934a7ad
#
_entry.id   124ccdebf76f458409a35cd90934a7ad
#
_cell.length_a   1.000
_cell.length_b   1.000
_cell.length_c   1.000
_cell.angle_alpha   90.00
_cell.angle_beta   90.00
_cell.angle_gamma   90.00
#
_symmetry.space_group_name_H-M   'P 1'
#
loop_
_entity.id
_entity.type
_entity.pdbx_description
1 polymer ?
#
loop_
_entity_poly.entity_id
_entity_poly.type
_entity_poly.pdbx_seq_one_letter_code
_entity_poly.pdbx_strand_id
1 'polypeptide(L)'
;MLAQQGTIPEMVADHGRVAAEFKYDGSRFQFHRKGGAVHMYSRKLEEVTGALPDIIKALIPATAHDVILDGEAVAEKGGRPMPFQYVLRRFRRKHDVEAAAEEIRLVPYVFDILYRDGETLIDMPLAERRRILAETLTAHVAPQVVSGEVGELEQVYHEALDAGHEGIMVKDPGSPYSPGVRGRMWVKIKPEVDTLDLAVVGGEWGEGRRAHF
;
A
#
# COMPACT_ATOMS: atom_id res chain seq x y z
N MET A 1 -7.94 6.07 2.61
CA MET A 1 -8.55 6.28 1.27
C MET A 1 -8.64 4.97 0.49
N LEU A 2 -9.60 4.85 -0.41
CA LEU A 2 -9.76 3.71 -1.32
C LEU A 2 -9.63 4.21 -2.76
N ALA A 3 -8.78 3.56 -3.57
CA ALA A 3 -8.61 3.90 -4.97
C ALA A 3 -9.67 3.23 -5.84
N GLN A 4 -10.10 3.91 -6.90
CA GLN A 4 -10.87 3.32 -7.99
C GLN A 4 -10.00 3.07 -9.23
N GLN A 5 -10.52 2.35 -10.21
CA GLN A 5 -9.88 2.19 -11.52
C GLN A 5 -9.90 3.53 -12.26
N GLY A 6 -8.86 3.85 -13.01
CA GLY A 6 -8.75 5.04 -13.82
C GLY A 6 -7.61 4.95 -14.82
N THR A 7 -7.35 6.03 -15.55
CA THR A 7 -6.27 6.12 -16.54
C THR A 7 -5.35 7.31 -16.23
N ILE A 8 -4.11 7.26 -16.73
CA ILE A 8 -3.13 8.36 -16.59
C ILE A 8 -3.65 9.63 -17.26
N PRO A 9 -4.13 9.58 -18.55
CA PRO A 9 -4.62 10.79 -19.22
C PRO A 9 -5.77 11.48 -18.49
N GLU A 10 -6.73 10.71 -17.93
CA GLU A 10 -7.83 11.29 -17.15
C GLU A 10 -7.32 12.02 -15.92
N MET A 11 -6.39 11.42 -15.17
CA MET A 11 -5.85 12.04 -13.96
C MET A 11 -5.06 13.30 -14.27
N VAL A 12 -4.27 13.32 -15.35
CA VAL A 12 -3.55 14.51 -15.79
C VAL A 12 -4.53 15.60 -16.28
N ALA A 13 -5.58 15.23 -17.01
CA ALA A 13 -6.59 16.18 -17.45
C ALA A 13 -7.36 16.81 -16.28
N ASP A 14 -7.70 16.02 -15.25
CA ASP A 14 -8.47 16.49 -14.09
C ASP A 14 -7.62 17.34 -13.11
N HIS A 15 -6.32 17.04 -12.95
CA HIS A 15 -5.49 17.60 -11.88
C HIS A 15 -4.22 18.33 -12.35
N GLY A 16 -3.90 18.27 -13.65
CA GLY A 16 -2.68 18.84 -14.23
C GLY A 16 -1.43 18.03 -13.89
N ARG A 17 -0.92 18.16 -12.66
CA ARG A 17 0.21 17.36 -12.16
C ARG A 17 -0.29 16.35 -11.14
N VAL A 18 0.20 15.11 -11.25
CA VAL A 18 -0.21 14.00 -10.37
C VAL A 18 1.00 13.27 -9.81
N ALA A 19 0.80 12.62 -8.67
CA ALA A 19 1.83 11.82 -8.02
C ALA A 19 1.62 10.34 -8.36
N ALA A 20 2.63 9.69 -8.95
CA ALA A 20 2.64 8.27 -9.27
C ALA A 20 3.55 7.50 -8.31
N GLU A 21 3.07 6.39 -7.79
CA GLU A 21 3.78 5.44 -6.94
C GLU A 21 3.54 4.03 -7.44
N PHE A 22 4.45 3.11 -7.19
CA PHE A 22 4.21 1.70 -7.50
C PHE A 22 3.00 1.18 -6.72
N LYS A 23 2.18 0.41 -7.39
CA LYS A 23 1.09 -0.33 -6.77
C LYS A 23 1.61 -1.67 -6.27
N TYR A 24 2.00 -1.67 -5.03
CA TYR A 24 2.52 -2.85 -4.36
C TYR A 24 1.45 -3.94 -4.21
N ASP A 25 1.83 -5.21 -4.43
CA ASP A 25 0.99 -6.38 -4.16
C ASP A 25 1.28 -6.90 -2.74
N GLY A 26 0.81 -6.14 -1.77
CA GLY A 26 1.07 -6.36 -0.36
C GLY A 26 -0.19 -6.31 0.50
N SER A 27 0.01 -6.18 1.79
CA SER A 27 -1.05 -5.93 2.76
C SER A 27 -0.87 -4.58 3.42
N ARG A 28 -1.88 -3.73 3.26
CA ARG A 28 -1.88 -2.40 3.85
C ARG A 28 -1.86 -2.47 5.36
N PHE A 29 -1.02 -1.64 5.96
CA PHE A 29 -0.93 -1.46 7.40
C PHE A 29 -0.96 0.02 7.78
N GLN A 30 -1.37 0.29 9.03
CA GLN A 30 -1.05 1.53 9.72
C GLN A 30 -0.07 1.22 10.85
N PHE A 31 1.01 1.98 10.94
CA PHE A 31 1.99 1.93 12.01
C PHE A 31 1.77 3.12 12.93
N HIS A 32 1.42 2.86 14.19
CA HIS A 32 1.21 3.86 15.22
C HIS A 32 2.33 3.78 16.23
N ARG A 33 3.04 4.88 16.45
CA ARG A 33 4.03 5.02 17.52
C ARG A 33 3.67 6.19 18.40
N LYS A 34 3.65 5.97 19.72
CA LYS A 34 3.43 7.02 20.71
C LYS A 34 4.19 6.70 21.99
N GLY A 35 5.08 7.61 22.45
CA GLY A 35 5.83 7.45 23.69
C GLY A 35 6.64 6.16 23.75
N GLY A 36 7.13 5.67 22.61
CA GLY A 36 7.86 4.41 22.50
C GLY A 36 6.99 3.15 22.34
N ALA A 37 5.69 3.20 22.65
CA ALA A 37 4.75 2.12 22.34
C ALA A 37 4.45 2.07 20.84
N VAL A 38 4.34 0.85 20.30
CA VAL A 38 4.04 0.60 18.87
C VAL A 38 2.85 -0.31 18.75
N HIS A 39 1.90 0.10 17.89
CA HIS A 39 0.76 -0.71 17.48
C HIS A 39 0.65 -0.70 15.96
N MET A 40 0.29 -1.84 15.39
CA MET A 40 0.04 -1.98 13.96
C MET A 40 -1.38 -2.44 13.69
N TYR A 41 -2.00 -1.84 12.69
CA TYR A 41 -3.38 -2.15 12.30
C TYR A 41 -3.43 -2.56 10.84
N SER A 42 -4.26 -3.55 10.54
CA SER A 42 -4.57 -3.97 9.17
C SER A 42 -5.46 -2.94 8.47
N ARG A 43 -5.69 -3.14 7.16
CA ARG A 43 -6.65 -2.33 6.37
C ARG A 43 -8.06 -2.27 7.00
N LYS A 44 -8.46 -3.27 7.77
CA LYS A 44 -9.74 -3.32 8.48
C LYS A 44 -9.68 -2.76 9.90
N LEU A 45 -8.55 -2.17 10.28
CA LEU A 45 -8.25 -1.67 11.62
C LEU A 45 -8.25 -2.78 12.69
N GLU A 46 -7.98 -4.02 12.30
CA GLU A 46 -7.70 -5.11 13.24
C GLU A 46 -6.25 -4.98 13.70
N GLU A 47 -5.98 -5.14 14.98
CA GLU A 47 -4.63 -5.08 15.51
C GLU A 47 -3.82 -6.31 15.04
N VAL A 48 -2.65 -6.05 14.43
CA VAL A 48 -1.75 -7.05 13.84
C VAL A 48 -0.31 -6.90 14.33
N THR A 49 -0.09 -6.20 15.44
CA THR A 49 1.23 -5.90 15.99
C THR A 49 2.08 -7.16 16.14
N GLY A 50 1.53 -8.22 16.73
CA GLY A 50 2.26 -9.48 16.95
C GLY A 50 2.55 -10.28 15.66
N ALA A 51 1.92 -9.97 14.54
CA ALA A 51 2.12 -10.69 13.28
C ALA A 51 3.24 -10.09 12.40
N LEU A 52 3.68 -8.86 12.69
CA LEU A 52 4.56 -8.06 11.82
C LEU A 52 5.85 -7.57 12.53
N PRO A 53 6.61 -8.43 13.23
CA PRO A 53 7.81 -8.02 13.97
C PRO A 53 8.91 -7.47 13.06
N ASP A 54 9.01 -7.94 11.83
CA ASP A 54 9.96 -7.48 10.82
C ASP A 54 9.66 -6.03 10.35
N ILE A 55 8.39 -5.70 10.14
CA ILE A 55 7.96 -4.32 9.82
C ILE A 55 8.25 -3.37 10.99
N ILE A 56 7.96 -3.80 12.23
CA ILE A 56 8.24 -3.01 13.42
C ILE A 56 9.75 -2.79 13.59
N LYS A 57 10.56 -3.84 13.44
CA LYS A 57 12.04 -3.76 13.49
C LYS A 57 12.60 -2.82 12.42
N ALA A 58 11.96 -2.73 11.25
CA ALA A 58 12.37 -1.83 10.18
C ALA A 58 11.99 -0.36 10.45
N LEU A 59 10.78 -0.10 10.99
CA LEU A 59 10.26 1.25 11.14
C LEU A 59 10.67 1.95 12.45
N ILE A 60 10.91 1.21 13.54
CA ILE A 60 11.36 1.82 14.81
C ILE A 60 12.62 2.67 14.64
N PRO A 61 13.71 2.19 14.01
CA PRO A 61 14.92 3.00 13.83
C PRO A 61 14.78 4.07 12.74
N ALA A 62 13.76 3.98 11.87
CA ALA A 62 13.55 4.92 10.78
C ALA A 62 12.96 6.26 11.22
N THR A 63 12.39 6.36 12.43
CA THR A 63 11.86 7.60 12.98
C THR A 63 12.00 7.67 14.50
N ALA A 64 12.25 8.87 15.02
CA ALA A 64 12.22 9.15 16.47
C ALA A 64 10.89 9.79 16.92
N HIS A 65 10.02 10.16 15.97
CA HIS A 65 8.79 10.90 16.20
C HIS A 65 7.63 9.99 16.65
N ASP A 66 6.65 10.56 17.34
CA ASP A 66 5.33 9.97 17.54
C ASP A 66 4.55 10.14 16.23
N VAL A 67 4.14 9.02 15.60
CA VAL A 67 3.59 9.04 14.24
C VAL A 67 2.43 8.07 14.05
N ILE A 68 1.58 8.39 13.07
CA ILE A 68 0.70 7.43 12.39
C ILE A 68 1.09 7.41 10.92
N LEU A 69 1.61 6.28 10.46
CA LEU A 69 2.06 6.05 9.09
C LEU A 69 1.10 5.09 8.39
N ASP A 70 0.90 5.28 7.09
CA ASP A 70 0.14 4.39 6.22
C ASP A 70 1.09 3.79 5.16
N GLY A 71 1.08 2.48 5.03
CA GLY A 71 2.04 1.79 4.16
C GLY A 71 1.52 0.44 3.68
N GLU A 72 2.32 -0.19 2.81
CA GLU A 72 2.11 -1.54 2.30
C GLU A 72 3.25 -2.44 2.76
N ALA A 73 2.93 -3.60 3.31
CA ALA A 73 3.88 -4.65 3.66
C ALA A 73 3.96 -5.64 2.51
N VAL A 74 5.12 -5.74 1.87
CA VAL A 74 5.36 -6.57 0.69
C VAL A 74 6.29 -7.71 1.06
N ALA A 75 5.94 -8.94 0.66
CA ALA A 75 6.86 -10.07 0.77
C ALA A 75 7.92 -9.97 -0.32
N GLU A 76 9.20 -10.03 0.04
CA GLU A 76 10.30 -9.93 -0.90
C GLU A 76 11.33 -11.03 -0.72
N LYS A 77 11.91 -11.46 -1.86
CA LYS A 77 13.05 -12.36 -1.90
C LYS A 77 14.04 -11.88 -2.96
N GLY A 78 15.28 -11.64 -2.53
CA GLY A 78 16.33 -11.14 -3.43
C GLY A 78 16.00 -9.78 -4.07
N GLY A 79 15.27 -8.90 -3.36
CA GLY A 79 14.87 -7.57 -3.83
C GLY A 79 13.72 -7.57 -4.84
N ARG A 80 13.03 -8.69 -5.02
CA ARG A 80 11.85 -8.79 -5.88
C ARG A 80 10.60 -9.16 -5.07
N PRO A 81 9.43 -8.60 -5.40
CA PRO A 81 8.19 -8.94 -4.74
C PRO A 81 7.83 -10.42 -4.99
N MET A 82 7.31 -11.04 -3.94
CA MET A 82 6.76 -12.40 -3.98
C MET A 82 5.23 -12.32 -4.14
N PRO A 83 4.57 -13.37 -4.67
CA PRO A 83 3.12 -13.42 -4.79
C PRO A 83 2.39 -13.13 -3.47
N PHE A 84 1.26 -12.43 -3.54
CA PHE A 84 0.45 -11.99 -2.39
C PHE A 84 0.13 -13.10 -1.38
N GLN A 85 0.05 -14.36 -1.82
CA GLN A 85 -0.19 -15.50 -0.94
C GLN A 85 0.85 -15.62 0.19
N TYR A 86 2.10 -15.19 -0.05
CA TYR A 86 3.16 -15.18 0.97
C TYR A 86 2.89 -14.10 2.03
N VAL A 87 2.38 -12.94 1.62
CA VAL A 87 1.94 -11.89 2.56
C VAL A 87 0.80 -12.39 3.44
N LEU A 88 -0.21 -13.04 2.84
CA LEU A 88 -1.34 -13.61 3.59
C LEU A 88 -0.91 -14.66 4.61
N ARG A 89 0.06 -15.51 4.26
CA ARG A 89 0.62 -16.50 5.20
C ARG A 89 1.21 -15.82 6.43
N ARG A 90 1.89 -14.70 6.28
CA ARG A 90 2.47 -13.91 7.37
C ARG A 90 1.40 -13.27 8.23
N PHE A 91 0.45 -12.56 7.66
CA PHE A 91 -0.63 -11.87 8.40
C PHE A 91 -1.56 -12.80 9.18
N ARG A 92 -1.73 -14.04 8.73
CA ARG A 92 -2.59 -15.04 9.40
C ARG A 92 -1.87 -15.87 10.44
N ARG A 93 -0.54 -15.75 10.57
CA ARG A 93 0.26 -16.55 11.48
C ARG A 93 0.09 -16.07 12.90
N LYS A 94 -0.27 -16.98 13.80
CA LYS A 94 -0.41 -16.72 15.25
C LYS A 94 0.68 -17.36 16.09
N HIS A 95 1.40 -18.35 15.53
CA HIS A 95 2.48 -19.10 16.19
C HIS A 95 3.71 -19.10 15.30
N ASP A 96 4.88 -19.24 15.88
CA ASP A 96 6.19 -19.28 15.19
C ASP A 96 6.40 -18.09 14.23
N VAL A 97 5.96 -16.91 14.66
CA VAL A 97 5.96 -15.69 13.82
C VAL A 97 7.36 -15.28 13.44
N GLU A 98 8.34 -15.42 14.33
CA GLU A 98 9.75 -15.06 14.09
C GLU A 98 10.37 -15.99 13.03
N ALA A 99 10.20 -17.32 13.16
CA ALA A 99 10.66 -18.26 12.15
C ALA A 99 10.03 -18.00 10.77
N ALA A 100 8.74 -17.66 10.76
CA ALA A 100 8.06 -17.29 9.53
C ALA A 100 8.57 -15.96 8.93
N ALA A 101 9.04 -15.01 9.77
CA ALA A 101 9.65 -13.77 9.32
C ALA A 101 11.03 -13.97 8.68
N GLU A 102 11.76 -14.99 9.13
CA GLU A 102 13.03 -15.40 8.51
C GLU A 102 12.81 -16.08 7.16
N GLU A 103 11.76 -16.91 7.04
CA GLU A 103 11.41 -17.59 5.79
C GLU A 103 10.84 -16.64 4.73
N ILE A 104 9.95 -15.73 5.15
CA ILE A 104 9.24 -14.77 4.27
C ILE A 104 9.40 -13.39 4.88
N ARG A 105 10.39 -12.63 4.42
CA ARG A 105 10.63 -11.26 4.88
C ARG A 105 9.59 -10.33 4.30
N LEU A 106 8.97 -9.51 5.17
CA LEU A 106 8.13 -8.39 4.76
C LEU A 106 8.94 -7.09 4.80
N VAL A 107 8.80 -6.28 3.76
CA VAL A 107 9.42 -4.97 3.62
C VAL A 107 8.32 -3.91 3.64
N PRO A 108 8.44 -2.86 4.49
CA PRO A 108 7.47 -1.77 4.50
C PRO A 108 7.75 -0.75 3.39
N TYR A 109 6.70 -0.34 2.70
CA TYR A 109 6.66 0.80 1.78
C TYR A 109 5.67 1.82 2.32
N VAL A 110 6.17 2.86 2.99
CA VAL A 110 5.34 3.89 3.61
C VAL A 110 5.05 4.98 2.58
N PHE A 111 3.77 5.24 2.32
CA PHE A 111 3.33 6.16 1.28
C PHE A 111 2.58 7.38 1.83
N ASP A 112 2.17 7.39 3.11
CA ASP A 112 1.48 8.54 3.73
C ASP A 112 1.78 8.66 5.22
N ILE A 113 1.62 9.87 5.76
CA ILE A 113 1.69 10.19 7.19
C ILE A 113 0.43 10.94 7.61
N LEU A 114 -0.21 10.49 8.68
CA LEU A 114 -1.51 10.99 9.12
C LEU A 114 -1.45 11.79 10.42
N TYR A 115 -0.36 11.59 11.18
CA TYR A 115 -0.13 12.25 12.47
C TYR A 115 1.36 12.32 12.75
N ARG A 116 1.82 13.42 13.35
CA ARG A 116 3.18 13.61 13.85
C ARG A 116 3.17 14.51 15.10
N ASP A 117 3.78 14.03 16.18
CA ASP A 117 4.12 14.80 17.40
C ASP A 117 2.99 15.70 17.96
N GLY A 118 1.76 15.21 17.97
CA GLY A 118 0.59 15.95 18.45
C GLY A 118 -0.28 16.59 17.35
N GLU A 119 0.21 16.65 16.12
CA GLU A 119 -0.47 17.27 14.99
C GLU A 119 -1.13 16.23 14.08
N THR A 120 -2.42 16.42 13.78
CA THR A 120 -3.17 15.65 12.80
C THR A 120 -2.96 16.25 11.41
N LEU A 121 -2.55 15.41 10.44
CA LEU A 121 -2.18 15.85 9.11
C LEU A 121 -3.21 15.48 8.03
N ILE A 122 -4.31 14.79 8.37
CA ILE A 122 -5.26 14.22 7.41
C ILE A 122 -5.91 15.26 6.49
N ASP A 123 -6.09 16.50 6.98
CA ASP A 123 -6.71 17.58 6.19
C ASP A 123 -5.72 18.33 5.29
N MET A 124 -4.42 18.07 5.45
CA MET A 124 -3.39 18.67 4.61
C MET A 124 -3.39 18.05 3.20
N PRO A 125 -2.96 18.81 2.17
CA PRO A 125 -2.71 18.26 0.85
C PRO A 125 -1.71 17.10 0.88
N LEU A 126 -1.88 16.10 0.01
CA LEU A 126 -0.96 14.95 -0.11
C LEU A 126 0.50 15.39 -0.31
N ALA A 127 0.74 16.42 -1.12
CA ALA A 127 2.08 16.95 -1.37
C ALA A 127 2.77 17.40 -0.06
N GLU A 128 2.03 18.05 0.84
CA GLU A 128 2.57 18.50 2.12
C GLU A 128 2.79 17.33 3.09
N ARG A 129 1.83 16.41 3.17
CA ARG A 129 2.01 15.18 3.96
C ARG A 129 3.22 14.38 3.47
N ARG A 130 3.44 14.33 2.15
CA ARG A 130 4.60 13.65 1.56
C ARG A 130 5.93 14.31 1.92
N ARG A 131 5.99 15.64 1.94
CA ARG A 131 7.16 16.39 2.40
C ARG A 131 7.47 16.06 3.87
N ILE A 132 6.43 16.12 4.73
CA ILE A 132 6.55 15.78 6.15
C ILE A 132 6.99 14.32 6.33
N LEU A 133 6.45 13.40 5.55
CA LEU A 133 6.84 11.98 5.58
C LEU A 133 8.34 11.80 5.28
N ALA A 134 8.85 12.46 4.23
CA ALA A 134 10.25 12.38 3.84
C ALA A 134 11.21 12.99 4.87
N GLU A 135 10.76 13.99 5.63
CA GLU A 135 11.50 14.56 6.76
C GLU A 135 11.44 13.70 8.02
N THR A 136 10.38 12.90 8.16
CA THR A 136 10.10 12.09 9.37
C THR A 136 10.77 10.73 9.32
N LEU A 137 10.86 10.11 8.13
CA LEU A 137 11.44 8.78 7.93
C LEU A 137 12.78 8.87 7.22
N THR A 138 13.78 8.20 7.79
CA THR A 138 15.14 8.07 7.18
C THR A 138 15.20 6.93 6.16
N ALA A 139 14.22 6.03 6.14
CA ALA A 139 14.13 4.87 5.24
C ALA A 139 12.69 4.45 5.02
N HIS A 140 12.46 3.56 4.06
CA HIS A 140 11.16 2.91 3.78
C HIS A 140 10.06 3.82 3.24
N VAL A 141 10.39 5.04 2.83
CA VAL A 141 9.43 5.90 2.11
C VAL A 141 9.27 5.35 0.69
N ALA A 142 8.05 5.04 0.29
CA ALA A 142 7.75 4.54 -1.06
C ALA A 142 8.20 5.56 -2.12
N PRO A 143 8.93 5.18 -3.17
CA PRO A 143 9.29 6.08 -4.26
C PRO A 143 8.06 6.74 -4.89
N GLN A 144 8.19 8.01 -5.26
CA GLN A 144 7.12 8.80 -5.87
C GLN A 144 7.68 9.68 -6.99
N VAL A 145 6.99 9.75 -8.11
CA VAL A 145 7.24 10.68 -9.22
C VAL A 145 6.06 11.62 -9.34
N VAL A 146 6.31 12.94 -9.47
CA VAL A 146 5.25 13.94 -9.67
C VAL A 146 5.43 14.58 -11.03
N SER A 147 4.49 14.32 -11.94
CA SER A 147 4.53 14.81 -13.30
C SER A 147 3.16 15.23 -13.82
N GLY A 148 3.15 16.12 -14.84
CA GLY A 148 2.01 16.41 -15.69
C GLY A 148 2.13 15.78 -17.08
N GLU A 149 3.26 15.11 -17.36
CA GLU A 149 3.55 14.52 -18.66
C GLU A 149 3.11 13.04 -18.67
N VAL A 150 2.14 12.72 -19.54
CA VAL A 150 1.59 11.36 -19.64
C VAL A 150 2.68 10.33 -19.91
N GLY A 151 3.63 10.63 -20.82
CA GLY A 151 4.72 9.72 -21.16
C GLY A 151 5.67 9.39 -20.00
N GLU A 152 5.96 10.37 -19.11
CA GLU A 152 6.76 10.10 -17.90
C GLU A 152 6.02 9.17 -16.92
N LEU A 153 4.71 9.37 -16.78
CA LEU A 153 3.88 8.53 -15.91
C LEU A 153 3.69 7.11 -16.47
N GLU A 154 3.60 6.97 -17.79
CA GLU A 154 3.60 5.67 -18.48
C GLU A 154 4.93 4.95 -18.30
N GLN A 155 6.05 5.66 -18.31
CA GLN A 155 7.35 5.07 -17.99
C GLN A 155 7.36 4.50 -16.56
N VAL A 156 6.88 5.25 -15.55
CA VAL A 156 6.76 4.77 -14.17
C VAL A 156 5.86 3.52 -14.09
N TYR A 157 4.80 3.47 -14.90
CA TYR A 157 3.92 2.31 -14.98
C TYR A 157 4.65 1.07 -15.51
N HIS A 158 5.43 1.21 -16.59
CA HIS A 158 6.22 0.10 -17.13
C HIS A 158 7.31 -0.34 -16.16
N GLU A 159 8.02 0.60 -15.52
CA GLU A 159 9.01 0.29 -14.49
C GLU A 159 8.40 -0.50 -13.32
N ALA A 160 7.16 -0.18 -12.92
CA ALA A 160 6.46 -0.93 -11.88
C ALA A 160 6.17 -2.39 -12.29
N LEU A 161 5.74 -2.60 -13.54
CA LEU A 161 5.48 -3.94 -14.09
C LEU A 161 6.78 -4.76 -14.22
N ASP A 162 7.85 -4.16 -14.71
CA ASP A 162 9.16 -4.80 -14.87
C ASP A 162 9.78 -5.19 -13.52
N ALA A 163 9.50 -4.38 -12.48
CA ALA A 163 9.87 -4.68 -11.10
C ALA A 163 8.99 -5.77 -10.47
N GLY A 164 7.91 -6.21 -11.14
CA GLY A 164 7.00 -7.26 -10.67
C GLY A 164 5.86 -6.76 -9.79
N HIS A 165 5.56 -5.47 -9.81
CA HIS A 165 4.41 -4.89 -9.11
C HIS A 165 3.14 -4.90 -9.96
N GLU A 166 1.97 -4.64 -9.37
CA GLU A 166 0.67 -4.70 -10.05
C GLU A 166 0.39 -3.54 -11.03
N GLY A 167 1.24 -2.54 -11.12
CA GLY A 167 1.06 -1.30 -11.84
C GLY A 167 1.36 -0.10 -10.96
N ILE A 168 0.60 0.99 -11.08
CA ILE A 168 0.81 2.21 -10.29
C ILE A 168 -0.47 2.71 -9.59
N MET A 169 -0.24 3.49 -8.55
CA MET A 169 -1.21 4.38 -7.92
C MET A 169 -0.95 5.79 -8.40
N VAL A 170 -1.96 6.45 -8.97
CA VAL A 170 -1.89 7.86 -9.35
C VAL A 170 -2.78 8.67 -8.42
N LYS A 171 -2.23 9.71 -7.84
CA LYS A 171 -2.84 10.48 -6.74
C LYS A 171 -2.84 11.97 -7.07
N ASP A 172 -3.93 12.66 -6.73
CA ASP A 172 -3.97 14.12 -6.73
C ASP A 172 -3.11 14.68 -5.58
N PRO A 173 -2.04 15.44 -5.86
CA PRO A 173 -1.19 16.05 -4.83
C PRO A 173 -1.91 17.04 -3.91
N GLY A 174 -3.03 17.63 -4.38
CA GLY A 174 -3.86 18.55 -3.62
C GLY A 174 -4.84 17.86 -2.67
N SER A 175 -4.99 16.53 -2.74
CA SER A 175 -6.03 15.81 -2.01
C SER A 175 -5.75 15.71 -0.50
N PRO A 176 -6.76 15.94 0.37
CA PRO A 176 -6.71 15.53 1.77
C PRO A 176 -6.79 13.99 1.88
N TYR A 177 -6.47 13.47 3.06
CA TYR A 177 -6.68 12.06 3.36
C TYR A 177 -8.11 11.81 3.85
N SER A 178 -8.92 11.09 3.07
CA SER A 178 -10.33 10.79 3.37
C SER A 178 -10.50 9.32 3.74
N PRO A 179 -10.52 8.96 5.05
CA PRO A 179 -10.65 7.57 5.50
C PRO A 179 -11.93 6.91 4.97
N GLY A 180 -11.82 5.68 4.47
CA GLY A 180 -12.98 4.89 4.02
C GLY A 180 -13.64 5.36 2.72
N VAL A 181 -13.34 6.58 2.24
CA VAL A 181 -13.95 7.14 1.04
C VAL A 181 -13.27 6.59 -0.21
N ARG A 182 -14.07 6.22 -1.20
CA ARG A 182 -13.64 5.88 -2.56
C ARG A 182 -13.96 7.07 -3.47
N GLY A 183 -12.93 7.69 -4.03
CA GLY A 183 -13.06 8.84 -4.90
C GLY A 183 -12.03 8.82 -6.04
N ARG A 184 -12.13 9.80 -6.95
CA ARG A 184 -11.21 9.95 -8.11
C ARG A 184 -9.87 10.60 -7.76
N MET A 185 -9.68 11.05 -6.52
CA MET A 185 -8.40 11.66 -6.08
C MET A 185 -7.25 10.65 -6.04
N TRP A 186 -7.56 9.36 -5.86
CA TRP A 186 -6.60 8.25 -5.93
C TRP A 186 -7.14 7.19 -6.88
N VAL A 187 -6.40 6.92 -7.93
CA VAL A 187 -6.75 5.87 -8.89
C VAL A 187 -5.64 4.82 -8.96
N LYS A 188 -6.04 3.61 -9.29
CA LYS A 188 -5.12 2.49 -9.56
C LYS A 188 -5.13 2.21 -11.05
N ILE A 189 -3.96 2.04 -11.62
CA ILE A 189 -3.74 1.70 -13.02
C ILE A 189 -3.02 0.35 -13.03
N LYS A 190 -3.68 -0.63 -13.63
CA LYS A 190 -3.22 -2.01 -13.74
C LYS A 190 -3.31 -2.46 -15.20
N PRO A 191 -2.54 -3.49 -15.61
CA PRO A 191 -2.76 -4.14 -16.89
C PRO A 191 -4.21 -4.59 -17.03
N GLU A 192 -4.75 -4.54 -18.22
CA GLU A 192 -5.98 -5.23 -18.52
C GLU A 192 -5.76 -6.73 -18.35
N VAL A 193 -6.66 -7.39 -17.63
CA VAL A 193 -6.59 -8.84 -17.45
C VAL A 193 -7.15 -9.47 -18.74
N ASP A 194 -6.39 -10.38 -19.32
CA ASP A 194 -6.90 -11.17 -20.44
C ASP A 194 -8.18 -11.89 -20.05
N THR A 195 -9.21 -11.71 -20.87
CA THR A 195 -10.46 -12.43 -20.70
C THR A 195 -10.32 -13.84 -21.26
N LEU A 196 -10.78 -14.83 -20.49
CA LEU A 196 -10.86 -16.21 -20.96
C LEU A 196 -12.31 -16.53 -21.26
N ASP A 197 -12.58 -17.03 -22.46
CA ASP A 197 -13.88 -17.61 -22.79
C ASP A 197 -13.96 -19.02 -22.17
N LEU A 198 -14.83 -19.20 -21.18
CA LEU A 198 -15.02 -20.45 -20.48
C LEU A 198 -16.42 -20.98 -20.75
N ALA A 199 -16.51 -22.25 -21.13
CA ALA A 199 -17.77 -22.98 -21.17
C ALA A 199 -18.05 -23.61 -19.81
N VAL A 200 -19.21 -23.34 -19.23
CA VAL A 200 -19.66 -24.02 -18.01
C VAL A 200 -20.10 -25.44 -18.40
N VAL A 201 -19.32 -26.44 -17.97
CA VAL A 201 -19.58 -27.86 -18.27
C VAL A 201 -20.24 -28.61 -17.13
N GLY A 202 -20.40 -28.00 -15.97
CA GLY A 202 -21.05 -28.59 -14.80
C GLY A 202 -21.04 -27.63 -13.62
N GLY A 203 -21.81 -27.96 -12.60
CA GLY A 203 -21.87 -27.23 -11.35
C GLY A 203 -22.22 -28.15 -10.19
N GLU A 204 -21.65 -27.91 -9.04
CA GLU A 204 -21.96 -28.60 -7.79
C GLU A 204 -22.45 -27.60 -6.77
N TRP A 205 -23.38 -28.03 -5.91
CA TRP A 205 -23.84 -27.17 -4.81
C TRP A 205 -22.73 -26.97 -3.81
N GLY A 206 -22.56 -25.74 -3.37
CA GLY A 206 -21.58 -25.41 -2.34
C GLY A 206 -21.94 -26.03 -0.98
N GLU A 207 -20.93 -26.37 -0.19
CA GLU A 207 -21.09 -26.87 1.19
C GLU A 207 -20.69 -25.81 2.22
N GLY A 208 -21.23 -25.91 3.45
CA GLY A 208 -20.93 -25.01 4.56
C GLY A 208 -21.38 -23.58 4.29
N ARG A 209 -20.46 -22.61 4.30
CA ARG A 209 -20.77 -21.20 4.04
C ARG A 209 -21.23 -20.92 2.60
N ARG A 210 -21.07 -21.85 1.68
CA ARG A 210 -21.45 -21.76 0.26
C ARG A 210 -22.68 -22.60 -0.08
N ALA A 211 -23.40 -23.14 0.92
CA ALA A 211 -24.52 -24.06 0.72
C ALA A 211 -25.71 -23.49 -0.07
N HIS A 212 -25.69 -22.20 -0.43
CA HIS A 212 -26.76 -21.53 -1.19
C HIS A 212 -26.25 -20.84 -2.48
N PHE A 213 -25.05 -21.19 -2.93
CA PHE A 213 -24.45 -20.66 -4.15
C PHE A 213 -24.02 -21.78 -5.07
#